data_6a449c37e5ebda10a0858d9166eccaa6
#
_entry.id   6a449c37e5ebda10a0858d9166eccaa6
#
_cell.length_a   1.000
_cell.length_b   1.000
_cell.length_c   1.000
_cell.angle_alpha   90.00
_cell.angle_beta   90.00
_cell.angle_gamma   90.00
#
_symmetry.space_group_name_H-M   'P 1'
#
loop_
_entity.id
_entity.type
_entity.pdbx_description
1 polymer ?
#
loop_
_entity_poly.entity_id
_entity_poly.type
_entity_poly.pdbx_seq_one_letter_code
_entity_poly.pdbx_strand_id
1 'polypeptide(L)'
;VLTLAGYAGQPAIDTPVLKTVKGDIIRYVKDKKLNKPVLVGHSLGAFMSIWVASEAPELFGKVVCVDGVPFISALGRPQITVDSVKNNPAFNPELVIRNFQNLPDKGFVDQTAMAMRWQVQDTARARQIAIWQYNSDRKTLATTLLEMSTADLRAALKKIPQPVFVMGSIYQTKEQSERWLKQQYEQTPDLLIKVADSKHFIMYDQPNWFITELTAFLNK
;
A
#
# COMPACT_ATOMS: atom_id res chain seq x y z
N VAL A 1 -2.02 -15.45 0.17
CA VAL A 1 -2.48 -14.10 0.52
C VAL A 1 -2.43 -13.96 2.03
N LEU A 2 -1.90 -12.84 2.53
CA LEU A 2 -1.87 -12.54 3.96
C LEU A 2 -3.01 -11.56 4.28
N THR A 3 -3.73 -11.82 5.38
CA THR A 3 -4.66 -10.87 5.96
C THR A 3 -4.01 -10.28 7.22
N LEU A 4 -3.89 -8.97 7.26
CA LEU A 4 -3.21 -8.29 8.36
C LEU A 4 -4.09 -8.25 9.62
N ALA A 5 -3.45 -8.14 10.79
CA ALA A 5 -4.14 -7.95 12.06
C ALA A 5 -5.06 -6.73 12.00
N GLY A 6 -6.30 -6.87 12.49
CA GLY A 6 -7.35 -5.85 12.47
C GLY A 6 -8.07 -5.68 11.14
N TYR A 7 -7.66 -6.38 10.06
CA TYR A 7 -8.32 -6.33 8.75
C TYR A 7 -9.22 -7.54 8.53
N ALA A 8 -10.32 -7.34 7.81
CA ALA A 8 -11.23 -8.40 7.34
C ALA A 8 -11.61 -9.41 8.44
N GLY A 9 -11.94 -8.94 9.63
CA GLY A 9 -12.36 -9.76 10.77
C GLY A 9 -11.22 -10.39 11.57
N GLN A 10 -9.96 -10.14 11.21
CA GLN A 10 -8.83 -10.59 12.04
C GLN A 10 -8.76 -9.78 13.34
N PRO A 11 -8.33 -10.38 14.46
CA PRO A 11 -8.13 -9.66 15.70
C PRO A 11 -7.19 -8.46 15.52
N ALA A 12 -7.57 -7.33 16.12
CA ALA A 12 -6.70 -6.14 16.15
C ALA A 12 -5.53 -6.35 17.13
N ILE A 13 -4.45 -5.65 16.91
CA ILE A 13 -3.28 -5.59 17.79
C ILE A 13 -3.04 -4.15 18.22
N ASP A 14 -2.24 -3.98 19.28
CA ASP A 14 -1.81 -2.66 19.70
C ASP A 14 -0.80 -2.02 18.74
N THR A 15 -0.67 -0.71 18.82
CA THR A 15 0.29 0.08 18.04
C THR A 15 1.73 -0.16 18.51
N PRO A 16 2.73 -0.07 17.65
CA PRO A 16 2.66 0.24 16.21
C PRO A 16 2.28 -0.99 15.36
N VAL A 17 1.17 -0.87 14.62
CA VAL A 17 0.60 -2.00 13.85
C VAL A 17 1.53 -2.43 12.71
N LEU A 18 1.92 -1.51 11.84
CA LEU A 18 2.71 -1.85 10.64
C LEU A 18 4.12 -2.37 10.98
N LYS A 19 4.74 -1.84 12.04
CA LYS A 19 6.04 -2.34 12.52
C LYS A 19 5.93 -3.79 13.01
N THR A 20 4.86 -4.12 13.74
CA THR A 20 4.60 -5.48 14.22
C THR A 20 4.34 -6.42 13.05
N VAL A 21 3.44 -6.04 12.14
CA VAL A 21 3.13 -6.82 10.92
C VAL A 21 4.39 -7.07 10.07
N LYS A 22 5.27 -6.07 9.92
CA LYS A 22 6.56 -6.24 9.24
C LYS A 22 7.38 -7.37 9.86
N GLY A 23 7.52 -7.36 11.19
CA GLY A 23 8.24 -8.40 11.92
C GLY A 23 7.61 -9.78 11.74
N ASP A 24 6.29 -9.84 11.76
CA ASP A 24 5.53 -11.09 11.58
C ASP A 24 5.68 -11.67 10.17
N ILE A 25 5.69 -10.85 9.13
CA ILE A 25 5.94 -11.31 7.76
C ILE A 25 7.35 -11.90 7.64
N ILE A 26 8.37 -11.22 8.16
CA ILE A 26 9.76 -11.71 8.15
C ILE A 26 9.86 -13.04 8.91
N ARG A 27 9.27 -13.12 10.09
CA ARG A 27 9.24 -14.36 10.89
C ARG A 27 8.53 -15.48 10.14
N TYR A 28 7.37 -15.22 9.55
CA TYR A 28 6.61 -16.20 8.77
C TYR A 28 7.44 -16.80 7.63
N VAL A 29 8.17 -15.98 6.88
CA VAL A 29 9.03 -16.44 5.77
C VAL A 29 10.13 -17.36 6.30
N LYS A 30 10.75 -17.01 7.44
CA LYS A 30 11.81 -17.82 8.09
C LYS A 30 11.26 -19.14 8.63
N ASP A 31 10.16 -19.09 9.38
CA ASP A 31 9.54 -20.26 10.01
C ASP A 31 9.02 -21.27 8.98
N LYS A 32 8.46 -20.78 7.88
CA LYS A 32 8.00 -21.60 6.76
C LYS A 32 9.13 -22.00 5.78
N LYS A 33 10.35 -21.53 6.04
CA LYS A 33 11.53 -21.81 5.21
C LYS A 33 11.27 -21.51 3.71
N LEU A 34 10.54 -20.42 3.45
CA LEU A 34 10.24 -20.02 2.08
C LEU A 34 11.53 -19.57 1.38
N ASN A 35 11.80 -20.11 0.21
CA ASN A 35 12.99 -19.76 -0.55
C ASN A 35 12.72 -18.56 -1.46
N LYS A 36 13.18 -17.40 -1.05
CA LYS A 36 13.08 -16.12 -1.78
C LYS A 36 11.70 -15.89 -2.40
N PRO A 37 10.63 -15.88 -1.57
CA PRO A 37 9.28 -15.62 -2.09
C PRO A 37 9.22 -14.24 -2.74
N VAL A 38 8.39 -14.12 -3.77
CA VAL A 38 8.07 -12.84 -4.39
C VAL A 38 7.08 -12.09 -3.50
N LEU A 39 7.35 -10.81 -3.28
CA LEU A 39 6.42 -9.90 -2.61
C LEU A 39 5.54 -9.22 -3.68
N VAL A 40 4.23 -9.37 -3.57
CA VAL A 40 3.26 -8.65 -4.39
C VAL A 40 2.31 -7.92 -3.45
N GLY A 41 2.36 -6.62 -3.43
CA GLY A 41 1.54 -5.80 -2.54
C GLY A 41 0.78 -4.71 -3.28
N HIS A 42 -0.49 -4.51 -2.90
CA HIS A 42 -1.31 -3.41 -3.40
C HIS A 42 -1.46 -2.32 -2.30
N SER A 43 -1.31 -1.06 -2.68
CA SER A 43 -1.51 0.09 -1.78
C SER A 43 -0.67 -0.04 -0.49
N LEU A 44 -1.29 -0.17 0.69
CA LEU A 44 -0.62 -0.48 1.95
C LEU A 44 0.26 -1.75 1.84
N GLY A 45 -0.19 -2.77 1.09
CA GLY A 45 0.60 -3.97 0.83
C GLY A 45 1.89 -3.69 0.05
N ALA A 46 1.88 -2.74 -0.89
CA ALA A 46 3.08 -2.29 -1.60
C ALA A 46 4.06 -1.58 -0.66
N PHE A 47 3.56 -0.68 0.19
CA PHE A 47 4.36 -0.03 1.24
C PHE A 47 5.00 -1.08 2.16
N MET A 48 4.24 -2.08 2.61
CA MET A 48 4.73 -3.17 3.44
C MET A 48 5.77 -4.04 2.69
N SER A 49 5.55 -4.31 1.40
CA SER A 49 6.52 -5.06 0.57
C SER A 49 7.88 -4.35 0.49
N ILE A 50 7.88 -3.03 0.32
CA ILE A 50 9.10 -2.20 0.35
C ILE A 50 9.77 -2.30 1.72
N TRP A 51 9.00 -2.13 2.80
CA TRP A 51 9.54 -2.13 4.16
C TRP A 51 10.16 -3.47 4.52
N VAL A 52 9.45 -4.56 4.26
CA VAL A 52 9.90 -5.93 4.52
C VAL A 52 11.15 -6.27 3.68
N ALA A 53 11.14 -5.95 2.37
CA ALA A 53 12.27 -6.21 1.48
C ALA A 53 13.51 -5.39 1.86
N SER A 54 13.35 -4.15 2.30
CA SER A 54 14.48 -3.30 2.73
C SER A 54 15.07 -3.69 4.08
N GLU A 55 14.29 -4.35 4.95
CA GLU A 55 14.72 -4.80 6.27
C GLU A 55 15.47 -6.14 6.22
N ALA A 56 15.03 -7.06 5.35
CA ALA A 56 15.59 -8.40 5.23
C ALA A 56 15.73 -8.80 3.73
N PRO A 57 16.56 -8.07 2.97
CA PRO A 57 16.63 -8.24 1.52
C PRO A 57 17.06 -9.65 1.09
N GLU A 58 17.84 -10.33 1.90
CA GLU A 58 18.31 -11.70 1.62
C GLU A 58 17.19 -12.74 1.61
N LEU A 59 16.06 -12.46 2.24
CA LEU A 59 14.94 -13.39 2.37
C LEU A 59 14.01 -13.40 1.17
N PHE A 60 14.00 -12.33 0.38
CA PHE A 60 13.00 -12.11 -0.66
C PHE A 60 13.61 -12.14 -2.07
N GLY A 61 12.77 -12.52 -3.03
CA GLY A 61 13.08 -12.46 -4.45
C GLY A 61 12.67 -11.12 -5.06
N LYS A 62 11.81 -11.16 -6.08
CA LYS A 62 11.30 -9.94 -6.72
C LYS A 62 10.27 -9.21 -5.86
N VAL A 63 10.13 -7.91 -6.07
CA VAL A 63 9.14 -7.06 -5.39
C VAL A 63 8.22 -6.42 -6.42
N VAL A 64 6.90 -6.56 -6.24
CA VAL A 64 5.88 -5.94 -7.09
C VAL A 64 5.02 -5.00 -6.23
N CYS A 65 5.06 -3.72 -6.56
CA CYS A 65 4.29 -2.67 -5.90
C CYS A 65 3.13 -2.27 -6.81
N VAL A 66 1.90 -2.65 -6.44
CA VAL A 66 0.69 -2.33 -7.19
C VAL A 66 0.05 -1.09 -6.58
N ASP A 67 0.11 0.00 -7.29
CA ASP A 67 -0.43 1.32 -6.92
C ASP A 67 -0.17 1.72 -5.46
N GLY A 68 1.09 1.62 -5.05
CA GLY A 68 1.57 2.05 -3.75
C GLY A 68 2.92 2.73 -3.87
N VAL A 69 3.27 3.51 -2.87
CA VAL A 69 4.49 4.34 -2.86
C VAL A 69 5.22 4.23 -1.52
N PRO A 70 6.54 4.46 -1.49
CA PRO A 70 7.33 4.40 -0.26
C PRO A 70 7.03 5.53 0.74
N PHE A 71 6.41 6.63 0.29
CA PHE A 71 5.97 7.72 1.16
C PHE A 71 4.75 8.43 0.58
N ILE A 72 3.56 8.06 1.04
CA ILE A 72 2.30 8.57 0.48
C ILE A 72 2.15 10.08 0.63
N SER A 73 2.60 10.68 1.73
CA SER A 73 2.48 12.12 1.98
C SER A 73 3.30 12.98 1.01
N ALA A 74 4.31 12.40 0.35
CA ALA A 74 5.13 13.07 -0.64
C ALA A 74 4.71 12.79 -2.10
N LEU A 75 3.61 12.06 -2.33
CA LEU A 75 3.12 11.84 -3.70
C LEU A 75 2.73 13.16 -4.36
N GLY A 76 3.34 13.46 -5.50
CA GLY A 76 3.18 14.75 -6.20
C GLY A 76 3.82 15.97 -5.50
N ARG A 77 4.43 15.77 -4.33
CA ARG A 77 5.10 16.80 -3.54
C ARG A 77 6.40 16.27 -2.94
N PRO A 78 7.44 16.01 -3.76
CA PRO A 78 8.65 15.27 -3.33
C PRO A 78 9.42 15.93 -2.18
N GLN A 79 9.24 17.24 -1.96
CA GLN A 79 9.87 18.01 -0.88
C GLN A 79 9.26 17.74 0.50
N ILE A 80 8.09 17.10 0.59
CA ILE A 80 7.45 16.78 1.86
C ILE A 80 8.33 15.78 2.63
N THR A 81 8.51 16.07 3.92
CA THR A 81 9.22 15.23 4.90
C THR A 81 8.29 14.75 5.99
N VAL A 82 8.72 13.75 6.75
CA VAL A 82 7.96 13.26 7.93
C VAL A 82 7.76 14.40 8.94
N ASP A 83 8.77 15.23 9.16
CA ASP A 83 8.68 16.37 10.09
C ASP A 83 7.67 17.41 9.59
N SER A 84 7.64 17.70 8.29
CA SER A 84 6.65 18.64 7.75
C SER A 84 5.22 18.10 7.85
N VAL A 85 5.02 16.77 7.80
CA VAL A 85 3.71 16.16 8.06
C VAL A 85 3.33 16.28 9.53
N LYS A 86 4.21 15.88 10.44
CA LYS A 86 3.94 15.86 11.88
C LYS A 86 3.76 17.26 12.47
N ASN A 87 4.50 18.25 11.95
CA ASN A 87 4.42 19.65 12.40
C ASN A 87 3.30 20.43 11.71
N ASN A 88 2.53 19.82 10.81
CA ASN A 88 1.35 20.46 10.23
C ASN A 88 0.26 20.62 11.31
N PRO A 89 -0.26 21.83 11.57
CA PRO A 89 -1.32 22.04 12.57
C PRO A 89 -2.60 21.21 12.32
N ALA A 90 -2.83 20.82 11.05
CA ALA A 90 -3.97 19.96 10.70
C ALA A 90 -3.71 18.48 10.99
N PHE A 91 -2.47 18.07 11.29
CA PHE A 91 -2.13 16.70 11.62
C PHE A 91 -2.51 16.40 13.08
N ASN A 92 -3.66 15.76 13.25
CA ASN A 92 -4.16 15.37 14.57
C ASN A 92 -4.51 13.87 14.58
N PRO A 93 -3.58 13.00 14.97
CA PRO A 93 -3.77 11.54 14.99
C PRO A 93 -4.97 11.10 15.84
N GLU A 94 -5.15 11.71 17.02
CA GLU A 94 -6.25 11.35 17.92
C GLU A 94 -7.62 11.68 17.31
N LEU A 95 -7.71 12.82 16.64
CA LEU A 95 -8.92 13.21 15.93
C LEU A 95 -9.22 12.27 14.77
N VAL A 96 -8.20 11.87 13.99
CA VAL A 96 -8.36 10.92 12.89
C VAL A 96 -8.86 9.57 13.42
N ILE A 97 -8.23 9.02 14.45
CA ILE A 97 -8.65 7.75 15.07
C ILE A 97 -10.07 7.83 15.59
N ARG A 98 -10.39 8.89 16.34
CA ARG A 98 -11.73 9.11 16.89
C ARG A 98 -12.80 9.23 15.79
N ASN A 99 -12.49 9.93 14.71
CA ASN A 99 -13.42 10.06 13.59
C ASN A 99 -13.71 8.70 12.92
N PHE A 100 -12.70 7.87 12.73
CA PHE A 100 -12.89 6.51 12.19
C PHE A 100 -13.71 5.64 13.15
N GLN A 101 -13.42 5.69 14.45
CA GLN A 101 -14.15 4.90 15.45
C GLN A 101 -15.62 5.31 15.57
N ASN A 102 -15.91 6.58 15.37
CA ASN A 102 -17.25 7.15 15.48
C ASN A 102 -18.07 7.08 14.17
N LEU A 103 -17.51 6.51 13.10
CA LEU A 103 -18.29 6.28 11.87
C LEU A 103 -19.51 5.40 12.18
N PRO A 104 -20.72 5.81 11.79
CA PRO A 104 -21.91 5.05 12.10
C PRO A 104 -21.96 3.74 11.33
N ASP A 105 -22.44 2.65 11.94
CA ASP A 105 -22.63 1.37 11.26
C ASP A 105 -23.70 1.47 10.19
N LYS A 106 -24.78 2.17 10.50
CA LYS A 106 -25.87 2.41 9.55
C LYS A 106 -25.40 3.27 8.39
N GLY A 107 -25.46 2.71 7.19
CA GLY A 107 -25.05 3.40 5.96
C GLY A 107 -23.55 3.38 5.68
N PHE A 108 -22.72 2.81 6.57
CA PHE A 108 -21.26 2.76 6.38
C PHE A 108 -20.87 2.15 5.03
N VAL A 109 -21.43 0.98 4.71
CA VAL A 109 -21.11 0.27 3.47
C VAL A 109 -21.51 1.10 2.25
N ASP A 110 -22.67 1.74 2.26
CA ASP A 110 -23.18 2.51 1.12
C ASP A 110 -22.34 3.79 0.92
N GLN A 111 -22.03 4.51 1.99
CA GLN A 111 -21.18 5.72 1.94
C GLN A 111 -19.75 5.38 1.51
N THR A 112 -19.19 4.30 2.07
CA THR A 112 -17.84 3.85 1.71
C THR A 112 -17.80 3.36 0.26
N ALA A 113 -18.79 2.59 -0.19
CA ALA A 113 -18.89 2.15 -1.58
C ALA A 113 -18.94 3.34 -2.55
N MET A 114 -19.67 4.40 -2.17
CA MET A 114 -19.75 5.63 -2.94
C MET A 114 -18.38 6.33 -3.04
N ALA A 115 -17.63 6.40 -1.93
CA ALA A 115 -16.27 6.93 -1.91
C ALA A 115 -15.30 6.04 -2.72
N MET A 116 -15.44 4.71 -2.66
CA MET A 116 -14.58 3.78 -3.41
C MET A 116 -14.72 3.91 -4.94
N ARG A 117 -15.79 4.49 -5.46
CA ARG A 117 -15.95 4.77 -6.90
C ARG A 117 -14.87 5.69 -7.48
N TRP A 118 -14.20 6.46 -6.64
CA TRP A 118 -13.00 7.23 -7.03
C TRP A 118 -11.76 6.33 -7.18
N GLN A 119 -11.75 5.15 -6.59
CA GLN A 119 -10.61 4.24 -6.55
C GLN A 119 -10.79 2.99 -7.43
N VAL A 120 -12.01 2.65 -7.84
CA VAL A 120 -12.32 1.51 -8.72
C VAL A 120 -13.49 1.86 -9.65
N GLN A 121 -13.46 1.35 -10.89
CA GLN A 121 -14.51 1.64 -11.88
C GLN A 121 -15.77 0.82 -11.61
N ASP A 122 -15.62 -0.46 -11.31
CA ASP A 122 -16.73 -1.39 -11.07
C ASP A 122 -17.42 -1.11 -9.72
N THR A 123 -18.70 -0.81 -9.77
CA THR A 123 -19.52 -0.49 -8.59
C THR A 123 -19.74 -1.69 -7.67
N ALA A 124 -19.79 -2.92 -8.20
CA ALA A 124 -19.89 -4.13 -7.40
C ALA A 124 -18.59 -4.36 -6.62
N ARG A 125 -17.43 -4.08 -7.22
CA ARG A 125 -16.13 -4.10 -6.54
C ARG A 125 -16.03 -2.99 -5.51
N ALA A 126 -16.51 -1.78 -5.80
CA ALA A 126 -16.57 -0.70 -4.81
C ALA A 126 -17.34 -1.13 -3.55
N ARG A 127 -18.50 -1.79 -3.73
CA ARG A 127 -19.29 -2.33 -2.62
C ARG A 127 -18.58 -3.46 -1.87
N GLN A 128 -17.92 -4.35 -2.59
CA GLN A 128 -17.14 -5.45 -1.99
C GLN A 128 -16.00 -4.90 -1.09
N ILE A 129 -15.27 -3.88 -1.57
CA ILE A 129 -14.20 -3.22 -0.80
C ILE A 129 -14.78 -2.54 0.44
N ALA A 130 -15.94 -1.89 0.32
CA ALA A 130 -16.63 -1.27 1.45
C ALA A 130 -17.04 -2.29 2.52
N ILE A 131 -17.46 -3.50 2.12
CA ILE A 131 -17.78 -4.61 3.04
C ILE A 131 -16.49 -5.07 3.76
N TRP A 132 -15.37 -5.19 3.06
CA TRP A 132 -14.10 -5.55 3.70
C TRP A 132 -13.64 -4.49 4.72
N GLN A 133 -13.81 -3.20 4.40
CA GLN A 133 -13.53 -2.12 5.35
C GLN A 133 -14.47 -2.16 6.55
N TYR A 134 -15.76 -2.43 6.34
CA TYR A 134 -16.74 -2.58 7.42
C TYR A 134 -16.37 -3.69 8.40
N ASN A 135 -15.85 -4.83 7.88
CA ASN A 135 -15.40 -5.96 8.67
C ASN A 135 -13.99 -5.78 9.29
N SER A 136 -13.37 -4.63 9.08
CA SER A 136 -12.05 -4.31 9.64
C SER A 136 -12.20 -3.45 10.90
N ASP A 137 -11.25 -3.57 11.82
CA ASP A 137 -11.20 -2.72 13.01
C ASP A 137 -10.92 -1.27 12.63
N ARG A 138 -11.80 -0.37 13.02
CA ARG A 138 -11.76 1.05 12.63
C ARG A 138 -10.55 1.80 13.20
N LYS A 139 -10.13 1.44 14.41
CA LYS A 139 -8.91 2.00 15.01
C LYS A 139 -7.70 1.58 14.21
N THR A 140 -7.63 0.31 13.81
CA THR A 140 -6.54 -0.22 12.97
C THR A 140 -6.50 0.46 11.60
N LEU A 141 -7.65 0.64 10.93
CA LEU A 141 -7.70 1.37 9.64
C LEU A 141 -7.13 2.78 9.76
N ALA A 142 -7.53 3.53 10.78
CA ALA A 142 -7.02 4.88 11.03
C ALA A 142 -5.53 4.86 11.38
N THR A 143 -5.11 3.98 12.27
CA THR A 143 -3.73 3.90 12.75
C THR A 143 -2.77 3.54 11.62
N THR A 144 -3.08 2.54 10.81
CA THR A 144 -2.21 2.14 9.69
C THR A 144 -2.11 3.22 8.61
N LEU A 145 -3.17 3.99 8.37
CA LEU A 145 -3.12 5.15 7.50
C LEU A 145 -2.17 6.23 8.05
N LEU A 146 -2.24 6.52 9.35
CA LEU A 146 -1.36 7.48 10.02
C LEU A 146 0.09 7.00 10.02
N GLU A 147 0.35 5.72 10.35
CA GLU A 147 1.68 5.13 10.35
C GLU A 147 2.30 5.20 8.93
N MET A 148 1.54 4.84 7.88
CA MET A 148 1.98 4.95 6.49
C MET A 148 2.24 6.41 6.07
N SER A 149 1.41 7.35 6.52
CA SER A 149 1.54 8.77 6.19
C SER A 149 2.76 9.44 6.85
N THR A 150 3.28 8.86 7.93
CA THR A 150 4.41 9.38 8.71
C THR A 150 5.66 8.51 8.65
N ALA A 151 5.70 7.54 7.75
CA ALA A 151 6.88 6.70 7.52
C ALA A 151 7.39 6.88 6.08
N ASP A 152 8.59 7.42 5.95
CA ASP A 152 9.26 7.66 4.66
C ASP A 152 10.26 6.53 4.40
N LEU A 153 9.91 5.64 3.47
CA LEU A 153 10.75 4.52 3.05
C LEU A 153 11.58 4.81 1.79
N ARG A 154 11.57 6.05 1.25
CA ARG A 154 12.32 6.38 0.02
C ARG A 154 13.81 6.08 0.15
N ALA A 155 14.43 6.44 1.29
CA ALA A 155 15.83 6.13 1.56
C ALA A 155 16.12 4.63 1.79
N ALA A 156 15.10 3.84 2.11
CA ALA A 156 15.23 2.40 2.31
C ALA A 156 15.30 1.62 0.99
N LEU A 157 14.81 2.18 -0.11
CA LEU A 157 14.79 1.55 -1.44
C LEU A 157 16.17 1.11 -1.92
N LYS A 158 17.23 1.87 -1.62
CA LYS A 158 18.62 1.52 -1.96
C LYS A 158 19.12 0.21 -1.34
N LYS A 159 18.41 -0.30 -0.32
CA LYS A 159 18.72 -1.57 0.35
C LYS A 159 18.06 -2.77 -0.32
N ILE A 160 17.26 -2.57 -1.36
CA ILE A 160 16.55 -3.61 -2.10
C ILE A 160 17.30 -3.88 -3.41
N PRO A 161 18.22 -4.86 -3.45
CA PRO A 161 18.98 -5.18 -4.67
C PRO A 161 18.18 -6.00 -5.67
N GLN A 162 17.02 -6.51 -5.26
CA GLN A 162 16.13 -7.31 -6.11
C GLN A 162 15.40 -6.44 -7.14
N PRO A 163 15.00 -7.02 -8.28
CA PRO A 163 14.14 -6.32 -9.23
C PRO A 163 12.83 -5.86 -8.59
N VAL A 164 12.51 -4.57 -8.74
CA VAL A 164 11.28 -3.94 -8.26
C VAL A 164 10.42 -3.53 -9.44
N PHE A 165 9.21 -4.03 -9.49
CA PHE A 165 8.21 -3.63 -10.47
C PHE A 165 7.11 -2.78 -9.83
N VAL A 166 6.92 -1.58 -10.32
CA VAL A 166 5.87 -0.66 -9.90
C VAL A 166 4.80 -0.59 -10.99
N MET A 167 3.61 -1.04 -10.65
CA MET A 167 2.41 -0.93 -11.48
C MET A 167 1.59 0.23 -10.94
N GLY A 168 1.58 1.36 -11.62
CA GLY A 168 0.86 2.57 -11.21
C GLY A 168 -0.47 2.75 -11.91
N SER A 169 -1.36 3.52 -11.31
CA SER A 169 -2.61 4.03 -11.90
C SER A 169 -2.45 5.47 -12.40
N ILE A 170 -3.46 5.99 -13.08
CA ILE A 170 -3.48 7.39 -13.51
C ILE A 170 -4.06 8.26 -12.41
N TYR A 171 -3.24 9.11 -11.79
CA TYR A 171 -3.69 10.10 -10.78
C TYR A 171 -4.29 11.37 -11.42
N GLN A 172 -3.66 11.90 -12.47
CA GLN A 172 -4.15 13.04 -13.27
C GLN A 172 -3.94 12.77 -14.76
N THR A 173 -2.68 12.68 -15.21
CA THR A 173 -2.31 12.19 -16.52
C THR A 173 -1.31 11.04 -16.38
N LYS A 174 -1.15 10.23 -17.43
CA LYS A 174 -0.19 9.12 -17.44
C LYS A 174 1.24 9.61 -17.22
N GLU A 175 1.64 10.67 -17.94
CA GLU A 175 2.98 11.26 -17.87
C GLU A 175 3.27 11.81 -16.47
N GLN A 176 2.27 12.40 -15.82
CA GLN A 176 2.42 12.93 -14.48
C GLN A 176 2.53 11.82 -13.45
N SER A 177 1.73 10.76 -13.58
CA SER A 177 1.80 9.57 -12.74
C SER A 177 3.15 8.89 -12.83
N GLU A 178 3.67 8.68 -14.05
CA GLU A 178 5.01 8.14 -14.28
C GLU A 178 6.10 9.01 -13.64
N ARG A 179 6.01 10.33 -13.75
CA ARG A 179 6.96 11.27 -13.14
C ARG A 179 6.94 11.17 -11.62
N TRP A 180 5.76 11.16 -11.01
CA TRP A 180 5.63 11.06 -9.56
C TRP A 180 6.12 9.71 -9.03
N LEU A 181 5.84 8.62 -9.73
CA LEU A 181 6.36 7.31 -9.37
C LEU A 181 7.88 7.24 -9.51
N LYS A 182 8.46 7.78 -10.59
CA LYS A 182 9.91 7.87 -10.75
C LYS A 182 10.58 8.64 -9.60
N GLN A 183 9.99 9.76 -9.17
CA GLN A 183 10.47 10.53 -8.02
C GLN A 183 10.39 9.74 -6.70
N GLN A 184 9.28 9.02 -6.48
CA GLN A 184 9.10 8.21 -5.28
C GLN A 184 10.10 7.04 -5.19
N TYR A 185 10.41 6.42 -6.33
CA TYR A 185 11.25 5.23 -6.43
C TYR A 185 12.68 5.51 -6.92
N GLU A 186 13.11 6.77 -6.94
CA GLU A 186 14.40 7.22 -7.49
C GLU A 186 15.62 6.43 -6.95
N GLN A 187 15.56 5.99 -5.68
CA GLN A 187 16.67 5.27 -5.04
C GLN A 187 16.64 3.75 -5.25
N THR A 188 15.76 3.25 -6.10
CA THR A 188 15.64 1.81 -6.37
C THR A 188 16.69 1.37 -7.40
N PRO A 189 17.58 0.40 -7.08
CA PRO A 189 18.68 0.00 -7.98
C PRO A 189 18.22 -0.64 -9.29
N ASP A 190 17.23 -1.54 -9.24
CA ASP A 190 16.66 -2.22 -10.42
C ASP A 190 15.15 -1.98 -10.45
N LEU A 191 14.74 -0.98 -11.22
CA LEU A 191 13.38 -0.44 -11.22
C LEU A 191 12.71 -0.56 -12.59
N LEU A 192 11.55 -1.19 -12.63
CA LEU A 192 10.60 -1.14 -13.74
C LEU A 192 9.34 -0.39 -13.30
N ILE A 193 8.88 0.60 -14.07
CA ILE A 193 7.60 1.29 -13.84
C ILE A 193 6.74 1.13 -15.08
N LYS A 194 5.46 0.77 -14.89
CA LYS A 194 4.41 0.82 -15.91
C LYS A 194 3.14 1.40 -15.31
N VAL A 195 2.45 2.25 -16.07
CA VAL A 195 1.20 2.89 -15.64
C VAL A 195 0.05 2.36 -16.49
N ALA A 196 -0.96 1.81 -15.82
CA ALA A 196 -2.20 1.33 -16.41
C ALA A 196 -3.21 2.48 -16.56
N ASP A 197 -4.05 2.40 -17.59
CA ASP A 197 -5.24 3.24 -17.70
C ASP A 197 -6.34 2.71 -16.76
N SER A 198 -6.17 2.99 -15.48
CA SER A 198 -7.01 2.50 -14.41
C SER A 198 -7.04 3.47 -13.25
N LYS A 199 -7.94 3.23 -12.32
CA LYS A 199 -7.91 3.78 -10.97
C LYS A 199 -7.05 2.91 -10.06
N HIS A 200 -7.10 3.17 -8.76
CA HIS A 200 -6.28 2.56 -7.72
C HIS A 200 -6.29 1.02 -7.71
N PHE A 201 -7.43 0.39 -8.00
CA PHE A 201 -7.53 -1.08 -8.01
C PHE A 201 -7.29 -1.64 -9.42
N ILE A 202 -6.04 -1.53 -9.90
CA ILE A 202 -5.60 -1.95 -11.25
C ILE A 202 -6.06 -3.39 -11.58
N MET A 203 -5.96 -4.31 -10.61
CA MET A 203 -6.34 -5.72 -10.79
C MET A 203 -7.83 -5.92 -11.09
N TYR A 204 -8.68 -4.95 -10.76
CA TYR A 204 -10.11 -4.98 -11.07
C TYR A 204 -10.45 -4.20 -12.34
N ASP A 205 -9.82 -3.03 -12.51
CA ASP A 205 -10.10 -2.16 -13.65
C ASP A 205 -9.48 -2.66 -14.95
N GLN A 206 -8.27 -3.28 -14.86
CA GLN A 206 -7.48 -3.76 -15.99
C GLN A 206 -6.91 -5.18 -15.75
N PRO A 207 -7.77 -6.20 -15.51
CA PRO A 207 -7.31 -7.52 -15.07
C PRO A 207 -6.37 -8.21 -16.08
N ASN A 208 -6.65 -8.09 -17.38
CA ASN A 208 -5.82 -8.71 -18.41
C ASN A 208 -4.44 -8.05 -18.47
N TRP A 209 -4.39 -6.72 -18.44
CA TRP A 209 -3.14 -5.97 -18.40
C TRP A 209 -2.34 -6.33 -17.14
N PHE A 210 -3.00 -6.35 -15.98
CA PHE A 210 -2.37 -6.67 -14.70
C PHE A 210 -1.72 -8.06 -14.73
N ILE A 211 -2.44 -9.09 -15.16
CA ILE A 211 -1.93 -10.45 -15.21
C ILE A 211 -0.80 -10.58 -16.24
N THR A 212 -0.95 -9.98 -17.42
CA THR A 212 0.07 -10.02 -18.48
C THR A 212 1.39 -9.42 -18.01
N GLU A 213 1.34 -8.22 -17.44
CA GLU A 213 2.54 -7.52 -16.99
C GLU A 213 3.20 -8.19 -15.77
N LEU A 214 2.37 -8.65 -14.83
CA LEU A 214 2.86 -9.40 -13.67
C LEU A 214 3.57 -10.69 -14.11
N THR A 215 2.93 -11.48 -14.97
CA THR A 215 3.50 -12.74 -15.48
C THR A 215 4.79 -12.48 -16.26
N ALA A 216 4.81 -11.48 -17.13
CA ALA A 216 6.01 -11.11 -17.89
C ALA A 216 7.18 -10.70 -16.97
N PHE A 217 6.91 -10.01 -15.86
CA PHE A 217 7.94 -9.66 -14.90
C PHE A 217 8.42 -10.86 -14.08
N LEU A 218 7.53 -11.74 -13.67
CA LEU A 218 7.88 -12.92 -12.85
C LEU A 218 8.73 -13.93 -13.62
N ASN A 219 8.56 -14.05 -14.94
CA ASN A 219 9.25 -15.01 -15.80
C ASN A 219 10.64 -14.53 -16.30
N LYS A 220 11.04 -13.29 -16.01
CA LYS A 220 12.40 -12.79 -16.26
C LYS A 220 13.36 -13.26 -15.17
#